data_d9c6d5738e056c8e49d0c9a14aa22b0c
#
_entry.id   d9c6d5738e056c8e49d0c9a14aa22b0c
#
_cell.length_a   1.000
_cell.length_b   1.000
_cell.length_c   1.000
_cell.angle_alpha   90.00
_cell.angle_beta   90.00
_cell.angle_gamma   90.00
#
_symmetry.space_group_name_H-M   'P 1'
#
loop_
_entity.id
_entity.type
_entity.pdbx_description
1 polymer ?
#
loop_
_entity_poly.entity_id
_entity_poly.type
_entity_poly.pdbx_seq_one_letter_code
_entity_poly.pdbx_strand_id
1 'polypeptide(L)'
;MYKYGKTLIQKYFDEQSFVDSDIESFNNFMEKELNNILEENREIVPTIIPHNIDDFKIRLDKIWAVKPEITEADGSKRDIFPVEARLRKLTYSAPTFIEVSAHINGVQRESFTTQIGNLPIMLKSKWCHLHGLSREELVEKGEDPNEPGGYFIINGTEKVLITIEDLASNKFLVEKPSSGTSEYVGKMFSEYGSFKIPHTLEKLKDGIFYLTFTRVRRIPTILIIKALGLLRDEEITRFVSEDRQFDEVIINLIEFASIKTEDEALDYVAKKIGITQSKEVRTERMREILDKYLLPHLGIKKEDRIFKAYNLCKMLKKFLKVSREELPVDDKDHYMNKKLKLAGDLLSDLLRLNIKVLIGDLLYNFQRMVKRGKFPTIKNLIRDKLLTQRIYSSMATGTWVSGRKGISQRIQRLNYLEMLSHLQRVVSPLSASQ
;
A
#
# COMPACT_ATOMS: atom_id res chain seq x y z
N MET A 1 -3.35 31.68 34.26
CA MET A 1 -3.13 30.69 33.21
C MET A 1 -1.78 30.89 32.48
N TYR A 2 -1.33 32.12 32.20
CA TYR A 2 -0.08 32.38 31.45
C TYR A 2 1.23 32.15 32.25
N LYS A 3 1.19 32.07 33.56
CA LYS A 3 2.41 31.98 34.41
C LYS A 3 3.22 30.70 34.21
N TYR A 4 2.57 29.59 33.82
CA TYR A 4 3.20 28.28 33.64
C TYR A 4 3.34 27.87 32.17
N GLY A 5 2.84 28.69 31.24
CA GLY A 5 2.83 28.32 29.79
C GLY A 5 4.24 28.10 29.24
N LYS A 6 5.19 28.95 29.57
CA LYS A 6 6.59 28.81 29.15
C LYS A 6 7.22 27.49 29.67
N THR A 7 6.99 27.21 30.96
CA THR A 7 7.54 26.00 31.61
C THR A 7 6.92 24.72 31.02
N LEU A 8 5.60 24.72 30.70
CA LEU A 8 4.93 23.62 30.08
C LEU A 8 5.43 23.36 28.65
N ILE A 9 5.59 24.42 27.86
CA ILE A 9 6.13 24.32 26.49
C ILE A 9 7.57 23.82 26.54
N GLN A 10 8.40 24.36 27.44
CA GLN A 10 9.78 23.93 27.56
C GLN A 10 9.87 22.45 27.95
N LYS A 11 9.09 22.01 28.94
CA LYS A 11 9.04 20.61 29.36
C LYS A 11 8.54 19.68 28.24
N TYR A 12 7.56 20.14 27.47
CA TYR A 12 7.06 19.37 26.31
C TYR A 12 8.16 19.10 25.27
N PHE A 13 8.94 20.12 24.92
CA PHE A 13 10.03 19.98 23.97
C PHE A 13 11.30 19.32 24.54
N ASP A 14 11.46 19.29 25.85
CA ASP A 14 12.51 18.54 26.53
C ASP A 14 12.19 17.01 26.50
N GLU A 15 10.92 16.64 26.53
CA GLU A 15 10.45 15.25 26.54
C GLU A 15 10.14 14.69 25.14
N GLN A 16 9.80 15.55 24.18
CA GLN A 16 9.42 15.14 22.81
C GLN A 16 10.29 15.79 21.75
N SER A 17 10.83 14.98 20.87
CA SER A 17 11.55 15.46 19.69
C SER A 17 10.58 15.88 18.58
N PHE A 18 10.98 16.87 17.77
CA PHE A 18 10.22 17.33 16.59
C PHE A 18 10.04 16.26 15.51
N VAL A 19 10.81 15.18 15.55
CA VAL A 19 10.83 14.11 14.54
C VAL A 19 10.35 12.76 15.06
N ASP A 20 9.82 12.72 16.29
CA ASP A 20 9.39 11.45 16.92
C ASP A 20 8.36 10.71 16.09
N SER A 21 7.40 11.42 15.48
CA SER A 21 6.38 10.80 14.62
C SER A 21 6.99 10.06 13.42
N ASP A 22 8.04 10.60 12.79
CA ASP A 22 8.72 9.95 11.67
C ASP A 22 9.57 8.78 12.15
N ILE A 23 10.28 8.93 13.27
CA ILE A 23 11.05 7.86 13.89
C ILE A 23 10.15 6.70 14.32
N GLU A 24 9.01 6.98 14.96
CA GLU A 24 8.04 5.95 15.34
C GLU A 24 7.41 5.26 14.14
N SER A 25 7.07 6.02 13.10
CA SER A 25 6.57 5.48 11.84
C SER A 25 7.59 4.53 11.19
N PHE A 26 8.87 4.90 11.18
CA PHE A 26 9.94 4.05 10.68
C PHE A 26 10.15 2.81 11.57
N ASN A 27 10.11 2.96 12.89
CA ASN A 27 10.21 1.83 13.81
C ASN A 27 9.05 0.84 13.59
N ASN A 28 7.82 1.33 13.43
CA ASN A 28 6.67 0.49 13.12
C ASN A 28 6.80 -0.22 11.76
N PHE A 29 7.37 0.46 10.75
CA PHE A 29 7.72 -0.15 9.47
C PHE A 29 8.67 -1.34 9.65
N MET A 30 9.73 -1.16 10.42
CA MET A 30 10.73 -2.21 10.65
C MET A 30 10.21 -3.36 11.52
N GLU A 31 9.38 -3.08 12.53
CA GLU A 31 8.88 -4.09 13.48
C GLU A 31 7.70 -4.90 12.93
N LYS A 32 6.77 -4.24 12.23
CA LYS A 32 5.49 -4.84 11.83
C LYS A 32 5.32 -4.95 10.33
N GLU A 33 5.50 -3.82 9.60
CA GLU A 33 5.17 -3.78 8.19
C GLU A 33 6.06 -4.66 7.32
N LEU A 34 7.32 -4.87 7.68
CA LEU A 34 8.19 -5.83 7.00
C LEU A 34 7.56 -7.23 6.97
N ASN A 35 7.04 -7.69 8.11
CA ASN A 35 6.41 -9.00 8.20
C ASN A 35 5.05 -9.03 7.52
N ASN A 36 4.24 -7.96 7.62
CA ASN A 36 2.96 -7.86 6.93
C ASN A 36 3.14 -7.94 5.40
N ILE A 37 4.14 -7.25 4.85
CA ILE A 37 4.47 -7.28 3.42
C ILE A 37 4.91 -8.70 2.99
N LEU A 38 5.61 -9.42 3.85
CA LEU A 38 5.99 -10.80 3.59
C LEU A 38 4.76 -11.70 3.56
N GLU A 39 3.86 -11.60 4.55
CA GLU A 39 2.63 -12.39 4.63
C GLU A 39 1.72 -12.20 3.41
N GLU A 40 1.64 -10.97 2.85
CA GLU A 40 0.93 -10.68 1.61
C GLU A 40 1.43 -11.52 0.41
N ASN A 41 2.71 -11.95 0.47
CA ASN A 41 3.40 -12.67 -0.61
C ASN A 41 3.99 -14.00 -0.13
N ARG A 42 3.42 -14.58 0.91
CA ARG A 42 3.99 -15.73 1.63
C ARG A 42 4.22 -16.95 0.76
N GLU A 43 3.27 -17.27 -0.14
CA GLU A 43 3.36 -18.44 -1.00
C GLU A 43 3.56 -18.03 -2.46
N ILE A 44 4.59 -18.57 -3.06
CA ILE A 44 4.96 -18.34 -4.46
C ILE A 44 4.83 -19.68 -5.19
N VAL A 45 3.89 -19.74 -6.15
CA VAL A 45 3.62 -20.94 -6.94
C VAL A 45 4.08 -20.68 -8.37
N PRO A 46 5.13 -21.37 -8.87
CA PRO A 46 5.53 -21.29 -10.27
C PRO A 46 4.48 -21.94 -11.19
N THR A 47 4.22 -21.33 -12.35
CA THR A 47 3.31 -21.88 -13.35
C THR A 47 3.95 -23.01 -14.18
N ILE A 48 5.27 -23.10 -14.20
CA ILE A 48 6.03 -24.13 -14.91
C ILE A 48 6.91 -24.85 -13.90
N ILE A 49 6.61 -26.13 -13.71
CA ILE A 49 7.32 -27.05 -12.82
C ILE A 49 7.90 -28.22 -13.62
N PRO A 50 8.92 -28.93 -13.12
CA PRO A 50 9.45 -30.14 -13.76
C PRO A 50 8.38 -31.23 -13.85
N HIS A 51 8.45 -32.06 -14.91
CA HIS A 51 7.46 -33.10 -15.17
C HIS A 51 7.36 -34.21 -14.09
N ASN A 52 8.35 -34.31 -13.23
CA ASN A 52 8.41 -35.32 -12.15
C ASN A 52 7.94 -34.77 -10.79
N ILE A 53 7.35 -33.56 -10.77
CA ILE A 53 6.86 -32.90 -9.56
C ILE A 53 5.41 -32.48 -9.81
N ASP A 54 4.51 -32.86 -8.91
CA ASP A 54 3.08 -32.53 -9.03
C ASP A 54 2.74 -31.17 -8.39
N ASP A 55 3.36 -30.86 -7.25
CA ASP A 55 3.18 -29.58 -6.56
C ASP A 55 4.54 -29.01 -6.10
N PHE A 56 4.78 -27.76 -6.43
CA PHE A 56 5.97 -27.04 -6.02
C PHE A 56 5.61 -25.64 -5.51
N LYS A 57 6.01 -25.35 -4.29
CA LYS A 57 5.76 -24.06 -3.64
C LYS A 57 7.03 -23.54 -2.99
N ILE A 58 7.25 -22.24 -3.09
CA ILE A 58 8.26 -21.51 -2.35
C ILE A 58 7.55 -20.68 -1.28
N ARG A 59 7.94 -20.80 -0.03
CA ARG A 59 7.41 -19.99 1.07
C ARG A 59 8.46 -19.03 1.56
N LEU A 60 8.00 -17.81 1.81
CA LEU A 60 8.76 -16.78 2.49
C LEU A 60 8.33 -16.80 3.96
N ASP A 61 9.21 -17.26 4.86
CA ASP A 61 8.84 -17.58 6.25
C ASP A 61 9.06 -16.38 7.19
N LYS A 62 10.20 -15.70 7.10
CA LYS A 62 10.56 -14.58 7.98
C LYS A 62 11.45 -13.57 7.26
N ILE A 63 11.30 -12.29 7.60
CA ILE A 63 12.17 -11.21 7.14
C ILE A 63 12.63 -10.38 8.35
N TRP A 64 13.91 -9.99 8.35
CA TRP A 64 14.46 -9.10 9.38
C TRP A 64 15.66 -8.34 8.85
N ALA A 65 15.97 -7.23 9.49
CA ALA A 65 17.19 -6.48 9.25
C ALA A 65 18.03 -6.44 10.52
N VAL A 66 19.33 -6.42 10.37
CA VAL A 66 20.28 -6.22 11.46
C VAL A 66 20.66 -4.74 11.56
N LYS A 67 21.57 -4.38 12.47
CA LYS A 67 22.10 -3.01 12.52
C LYS A 67 23.03 -2.75 11.32
N PRO A 68 23.24 -1.47 10.95
CA PRO A 68 24.11 -1.10 9.84
C PRO A 68 25.54 -1.61 10.03
N GLU A 69 26.00 -2.39 9.05
CA GLU A 69 27.36 -2.93 9.00
C GLU A 69 27.98 -2.66 7.62
N ILE A 70 29.29 -2.59 7.58
CA ILE A 70 30.07 -2.53 6.34
C ILE A 70 31.02 -3.70 6.23
N THR A 71 31.17 -4.20 5.02
CA THR A 71 32.21 -5.19 4.70
C THR A 71 33.38 -4.44 4.09
N GLU A 72 34.52 -4.46 4.75
CA GLU A 72 35.76 -3.83 4.27
C GLU A 72 36.41 -4.66 3.16
N ALA A 73 37.42 -4.09 2.51
CA ALA A 73 38.11 -4.73 1.37
C ALA A 73 38.80 -6.06 1.74
N ASP A 74 39.14 -6.26 3.01
CA ASP A 74 39.72 -7.49 3.56
C ASP A 74 38.66 -8.56 3.88
N GLY A 75 37.36 -8.24 3.66
CA GLY A 75 36.25 -9.15 3.99
C GLY A 75 35.76 -9.05 5.42
N SER A 76 36.40 -8.28 6.29
CA SER A 76 35.95 -8.09 7.67
C SER A 76 34.65 -7.28 7.71
N LYS A 77 33.76 -7.63 8.65
CA LYS A 77 32.52 -6.90 8.89
C LYS A 77 32.63 -6.10 10.17
N ARG A 78 32.22 -4.86 10.12
CA ARG A 78 32.16 -3.99 11.28
C ARG A 78 30.98 -3.04 11.23
N ASP A 79 30.62 -2.49 12.38
CA ASP A 79 29.60 -1.46 12.47
C ASP A 79 30.02 -0.21 11.72
N ILE A 80 29.06 0.41 11.02
CA ILE A 80 29.24 1.72 10.39
C ILE A 80 28.43 2.77 11.14
N PHE A 81 29.05 3.94 11.37
CA PHE A 81 28.39 5.09 12.00
C PHE A 81 27.96 6.13 10.96
N PRO A 82 26.91 6.95 11.22
CA PRO A 82 26.43 7.93 10.27
C PRO A 82 27.49 8.95 9.82
N VAL A 83 28.35 9.41 10.71
CA VAL A 83 29.46 10.33 10.37
C VAL A 83 30.38 9.71 9.32
N GLU A 84 30.73 8.45 9.47
CA GLU A 84 31.56 7.72 8.52
C GLU A 84 30.85 7.58 7.15
N ALA A 85 29.55 7.24 7.17
CA ALA A 85 28.76 7.14 5.95
C ALA A 85 28.73 8.47 5.17
N ARG A 86 28.66 9.62 5.85
CA ARG A 86 28.75 10.94 5.21
C ARG A 86 30.14 11.19 4.61
N LEU A 87 31.20 10.96 5.38
CA LEU A 87 32.57 11.24 4.96
C LEU A 87 33.03 10.36 3.79
N ARG A 88 32.73 9.04 3.86
CA ARG A 88 33.09 8.06 2.81
C ARG A 88 32.09 8.03 1.65
N LYS A 89 31.05 8.88 1.65
CA LYS A 89 30.00 8.91 0.64
C LYS A 89 29.28 7.57 0.47
N LEU A 90 29.03 6.87 1.58
CA LEU A 90 28.33 5.59 1.62
C LEU A 90 26.84 5.81 1.96
N THR A 91 26.05 4.77 1.73
CA THR A 91 24.67 4.71 2.22
C THR A 91 24.63 4.06 3.58
N TYR A 92 24.03 4.74 4.56
CA TYR A 92 23.82 4.19 5.90
C TYR A 92 22.64 3.22 5.86
N SER A 93 22.93 1.94 5.79
CA SER A 93 21.94 0.89 5.54
C SER A 93 22.26 -0.41 6.29
N ALA A 94 21.23 -1.17 6.56
CA ALA A 94 21.27 -2.44 7.24
C ALA A 94 21.09 -3.61 6.29
N PRO A 95 21.88 -4.68 6.37
CA PRO A 95 21.62 -5.92 5.67
C PRO A 95 20.27 -6.51 6.08
N THR A 96 19.49 -6.89 5.09
CA THR A 96 18.16 -7.47 5.27
C THR A 96 18.17 -8.91 4.79
N PHE A 97 17.70 -9.80 5.66
CA PHE A 97 17.69 -11.24 5.46
C PHE A 97 16.27 -11.76 5.36
N ILE A 98 16.12 -12.84 4.62
CA ILE A 98 14.87 -13.58 4.51
C ILE A 98 15.13 -15.06 4.72
N GLU A 99 14.22 -15.73 5.39
CA GLU A 99 14.15 -17.18 5.48
C GLU A 99 13.17 -17.69 4.43
N VAL A 100 13.63 -18.63 3.62
CA VAL A 100 12.87 -19.19 2.50
C VAL A 100 12.86 -20.69 2.62
N SER A 101 11.69 -21.29 2.46
CA SER A 101 11.52 -22.75 2.39
C SER A 101 10.92 -23.17 1.04
N ALA A 102 11.42 -24.28 0.51
CA ALA A 102 10.88 -24.90 -0.71
C ALA A 102 10.15 -26.19 -0.35
N HIS A 103 8.94 -26.33 -0.87
CA HIS A 103 8.07 -27.48 -0.63
C HIS A 103 7.81 -28.21 -1.97
N ILE A 104 8.02 -29.51 -1.96
CA ILE A 104 7.76 -30.41 -3.10
C ILE A 104 6.73 -31.44 -2.63
N ASN A 105 5.60 -31.53 -3.32
CA ASN A 105 4.50 -32.44 -3.00
C ASN A 105 4.10 -32.39 -1.50
N GLY A 106 4.03 -31.16 -0.95
CA GLY A 106 3.69 -30.91 0.45
C GLY A 106 4.81 -31.15 1.48
N VAL A 107 5.98 -31.67 1.06
CA VAL A 107 7.12 -31.92 1.94
C VAL A 107 8.16 -30.81 1.80
N GLN A 108 8.60 -30.25 2.92
CA GLN A 108 9.69 -29.29 2.92
C GLN A 108 11.01 -29.99 2.57
N ARG A 109 11.65 -29.54 1.49
CA ARG A 109 12.89 -30.09 0.98
C ARG A 109 14.10 -29.25 1.28
N GLU A 110 13.95 -27.93 1.27
CA GLU A 110 15.02 -26.97 1.43
C GLU A 110 14.54 -25.84 2.34
N SER A 111 15.35 -25.42 3.29
CA SER A 111 15.19 -24.19 4.04
C SER A 111 16.54 -23.51 4.18
N PHE A 112 16.59 -22.22 3.91
CA PHE A 112 17.81 -21.44 3.98
C PHE A 112 17.51 -19.98 4.29
N THR A 113 18.50 -19.33 4.90
CA THR A 113 18.51 -17.88 5.08
C THR A 113 19.41 -17.25 4.04
N THR A 114 18.93 -16.17 3.42
CA THR A 114 19.74 -15.41 2.46
C THR A 114 19.51 -13.91 2.62
N GLN A 115 20.54 -13.14 2.29
CA GLN A 115 20.42 -11.70 2.21
C GLN A 115 19.68 -11.32 0.92
N ILE A 116 18.65 -10.48 1.04
CA ILE A 116 17.87 -10.00 -0.12
C ILE A 116 18.24 -8.58 -0.53
N GLY A 117 18.98 -7.88 0.32
CA GLY A 117 19.42 -6.51 0.05
C GLY A 117 19.79 -5.75 1.31
N ASN A 118 19.98 -4.46 1.13
CA ASN A 118 20.23 -3.50 2.20
C ASN A 118 19.13 -2.46 2.25
N LEU A 119 18.58 -2.21 3.45
CA LEU A 119 17.58 -1.17 3.68
C LEU A 119 18.24 0.05 4.31
N PRO A 120 18.02 1.27 3.78
CA PRO A 120 18.45 2.50 4.44
C PRO A 120 17.83 2.63 5.81
N ILE A 121 18.63 3.01 6.80
CA ILE A 121 18.21 3.15 8.19
C ILE A 121 18.08 4.63 8.55
N MET A 122 16.93 4.96 9.14
CA MET A 122 16.66 6.31 9.65
C MET A 122 17.50 6.60 10.89
N LEU A 123 18.12 7.77 10.94
CA LEU A 123 18.93 8.19 12.07
C LEU A 123 18.07 8.29 13.34
N LYS A 124 18.65 7.88 14.46
CA LYS A 124 18.03 7.77 15.80
C LYS A 124 16.87 6.77 15.91
N SER A 125 16.53 6.00 14.87
CA SER A 125 15.62 4.87 15.01
C SER A 125 16.23 3.75 15.87
N LYS A 126 15.43 2.78 16.30
CA LYS A 126 15.88 1.63 17.09
C LYS A 126 16.98 0.80 16.41
N TRP A 127 17.04 0.81 15.07
CA TRP A 127 18.07 0.14 14.28
C TRP A 127 19.33 0.99 14.04
N CYS A 128 19.28 2.28 14.41
CA CYS A 128 20.43 3.17 14.28
C CYS A 128 21.39 2.99 15.45
N HIS A 129 22.69 3.08 15.20
CA HIS A 129 23.70 3.06 16.26
C HIS A 129 23.67 4.29 17.18
N LEU A 130 22.98 5.36 16.77
CA LEU A 130 22.79 6.58 17.57
C LEU A 130 21.55 6.51 18.49
N HIS A 131 20.81 5.40 18.48
CA HIS A 131 19.62 5.26 19.31
C HIS A 131 19.93 5.26 20.79
N GLY A 132 19.26 6.15 21.53
CA GLY A 132 19.38 6.22 23.00
C GLY A 132 20.67 6.84 23.51
N LEU A 133 21.56 7.34 22.63
CA LEU A 133 22.79 8.01 23.05
C LEU A 133 22.53 9.38 23.67
N SER A 134 23.27 9.70 24.72
CA SER A 134 23.32 11.03 25.34
C SER A 134 24.03 12.05 24.42
N ARG A 135 23.92 13.34 24.76
CA ARG A 135 24.60 14.41 24.02
C ARG A 135 26.12 14.22 24.00
N GLU A 136 26.70 13.77 25.11
CA GLU A 136 28.14 13.53 25.27
C GLU A 136 28.59 12.37 24.39
N GLU A 137 27.85 11.26 24.42
CA GLU A 137 28.13 10.08 23.61
C GLU A 137 27.98 10.38 22.10
N LEU A 138 27.03 11.24 21.69
CA LEU A 138 26.91 11.69 20.30
C LEU A 138 28.19 12.42 19.85
N VAL A 139 28.71 13.32 20.67
CA VAL A 139 29.96 14.04 20.38
C VAL A 139 31.14 13.08 20.26
N GLU A 140 31.25 12.06 21.14
CA GLU A 140 32.29 11.04 21.05
C GLU A 140 32.24 10.24 19.75
N LYS A 141 31.01 10.06 19.18
CA LYS A 141 30.82 9.43 17.88
C LYS A 141 30.98 10.39 16.69
N GLY A 142 31.30 11.66 16.95
CA GLY A 142 31.51 12.70 15.93
C GLY A 142 30.22 13.28 15.36
N GLU A 143 29.11 13.14 16.08
CA GLU A 143 27.81 13.71 15.70
C GLU A 143 27.51 14.99 16.49
N ASP A 144 26.55 15.78 15.97
CA ASP A 144 26.06 16.98 16.65
C ASP A 144 25.37 16.58 17.98
N PRO A 145 25.67 17.23 19.12
CA PRO A 145 24.98 16.98 20.38
C PRO A 145 23.45 17.24 20.31
N ASN A 146 23.00 18.07 19.37
CA ASN A 146 21.60 18.39 19.12
C ASN A 146 21.04 17.72 17.85
N GLU A 147 21.69 16.64 17.39
CA GLU A 147 21.22 15.91 16.21
C GLU A 147 19.77 15.41 16.40
N PRO A 148 18.79 15.84 15.58
CA PRO A 148 17.41 15.43 15.75
C PRO A 148 17.12 14.02 15.26
N GLY A 149 17.85 13.53 14.24
CA GLY A 149 17.51 12.31 13.52
C GLY A 149 16.35 12.48 12.52
N GLY A 150 15.62 11.41 12.21
CA GLY A 150 14.44 11.48 11.36
C GLY A 150 14.73 11.55 9.84
N TYR A 151 15.95 11.26 9.41
CA TYR A 151 16.36 11.30 8.00
C TYR A 151 17.31 10.14 7.67
N PHE A 152 17.71 10.05 6.41
CA PHE A 152 18.54 8.98 5.86
C PHE A 152 19.83 9.53 5.25
N ILE A 153 20.87 8.71 5.18
CA ILE A 153 22.10 9.03 4.46
C ILE A 153 22.21 8.11 3.24
N ILE A 154 22.11 8.68 2.05
CA ILE A 154 22.18 7.97 0.77
C ILE A 154 23.36 8.50 -0.02
N ASN A 155 24.36 7.65 -0.30
CA ASN A 155 25.60 8.02 -0.99
C ASN A 155 26.26 9.26 -0.36
N GLY A 156 26.28 9.31 0.98
CA GLY A 156 26.83 10.40 1.76
C GLY A 156 25.98 11.68 1.80
N THR A 157 24.82 11.68 1.14
CA THR A 157 23.90 12.82 1.14
C THR A 157 22.75 12.57 2.10
N GLU A 158 22.46 13.54 2.96
CA GLU A 158 21.33 13.49 3.87
C GLU A 158 20.02 13.70 3.12
N LYS A 159 19.11 12.77 3.25
CA LYS A 159 17.81 12.74 2.58
C LYS A 159 16.67 12.61 3.59
N VAL A 160 15.70 13.50 3.48
CA VAL A 160 14.43 13.43 4.24
C VAL A 160 13.32 12.92 3.34
N LEU A 161 12.47 12.06 3.87
CA LEU A 161 11.21 11.68 3.23
C LEU A 161 10.14 12.66 3.68
N ILE A 162 9.63 13.44 2.73
CA ILE A 162 8.63 14.47 3.03
C ILE A 162 7.28 13.80 3.31
N THR A 163 6.65 14.19 4.41
CA THR A 163 5.31 13.74 4.77
C THR A 163 4.30 14.16 3.72
N ILE A 164 3.47 13.24 3.27
CA ILE A 164 2.46 13.49 2.25
C ILE A 164 1.07 13.46 2.88
N GLU A 165 0.29 14.50 2.59
CA GLU A 165 -1.13 14.54 2.84
C GLU A 165 -1.88 13.91 1.66
N ASP A 166 -2.63 12.84 1.87
CA ASP A 166 -3.42 12.15 0.84
C ASP A 166 -4.85 11.93 1.32
N LEU A 167 -5.79 11.69 0.41
CA LEU A 167 -7.15 11.31 0.79
C LEU A 167 -7.14 9.99 1.57
N ALA A 168 -7.94 9.91 2.63
CA ALA A 168 -8.09 8.71 3.41
C ALA A 168 -8.64 7.58 2.53
N SER A 169 -7.90 6.48 2.47
CA SER A 169 -8.33 5.26 1.77
C SER A 169 -9.50 4.60 2.49
N ASN A 170 -10.26 3.78 1.77
CA ASN A 170 -11.39 2.99 2.28
C ASN A 170 -12.54 3.83 2.86
N LYS A 171 -12.61 5.11 2.51
CA LYS A 171 -13.67 6.03 2.91
C LYS A 171 -14.46 6.47 1.68
N PHE A 172 -15.77 6.25 1.71
CA PHE A 172 -16.67 6.68 0.62
C PHE A 172 -17.09 8.14 0.86
N LEU A 173 -16.78 9.00 -0.10
CA LEU A 173 -17.09 10.43 -0.11
C LEU A 173 -18.04 10.76 -1.24
N VAL A 174 -19.05 11.60 -0.98
CA VAL A 174 -19.99 12.05 -1.99
C VAL A 174 -19.80 13.55 -2.20
N GLU A 175 -19.51 13.93 -3.43
CA GLU A 175 -19.26 15.32 -3.83
C GLU A 175 -20.25 15.79 -4.91
N LYS A 176 -20.44 17.10 -5.03
CA LYS A 176 -21.16 17.73 -6.12
C LYS A 176 -20.15 18.32 -7.10
N PRO A 177 -19.87 17.65 -8.24
CA PRO A 177 -18.88 18.13 -9.19
C PRO A 177 -19.34 19.40 -9.87
N SER A 178 -18.41 20.29 -10.19
CA SER A 178 -18.68 21.54 -10.93
C SER A 178 -19.05 21.29 -12.40
N SER A 179 -18.66 20.14 -12.95
CA SER A 179 -18.94 19.71 -14.33
C SER A 179 -19.04 18.19 -14.38
N GLY A 180 -19.96 17.66 -15.21
CA GLY A 180 -20.13 16.22 -15.36
C GLY A 180 -21.52 15.83 -15.83
N THR A 181 -21.75 14.54 -16.03
CA THR A 181 -23.04 13.97 -16.45
C THR A 181 -23.98 13.68 -15.28
N SER A 182 -23.45 13.67 -14.07
CA SER A 182 -24.16 13.37 -12.82
C SER A 182 -24.12 14.57 -11.90
N GLU A 183 -25.21 14.85 -11.21
CA GLU A 183 -25.29 15.95 -10.24
C GLU A 183 -24.47 15.67 -8.99
N TYR A 184 -24.42 14.42 -8.55
CA TYR A 184 -23.62 13.95 -7.42
C TYR A 184 -22.73 12.79 -7.87
N VAL A 185 -21.53 12.72 -7.33
CA VAL A 185 -20.57 11.66 -7.59
C VAL A 185 -20.01 11.13 -6.27
N GLY A 186 -20.14 9.84 -6.06
CA GLY A 186 -19.52 9.14 -4.93
C GLY A 186 -18.15 8.59 -5.32
N LYS A 187 -17.12 8.88 -4.55
CA LYS A 187 -15.76 8.41 -4.81
C LYS A 187 -15.20 7.68 -3.60
N MET A 188 -14.44 6.63 -3.84
CA MET A 188 -13.69 5.90 -2.82
C MET A 188 -12.42 5.32 -3.43
N PHE A 189 -11.32 5.43 -2.69
CA PHE A 189 -10.09 4.69 -2.98
C PHE A 189 -10.04 3.46 -2.09
N SER A 190 -10.27 2.29 -2.67
CA SER A 190 -10.12 1.02 -1.95
C SER A 190 -8.66 0.61 -1.97
N GLU A 191 -8.06 0.49 -0.80
CA GLU A 191 -6.65 0.17 -0.64
C GLU A 191 -6.49 -1.13 0.15
N TYR A 192 -5.78 -2.08 -0.45
CA TYR A 192 -5.41 -3.35 0.15
C TYR A 192 -4.00 -3.73 -0.30
N GLY A 193 -3.08 -3.79 0.64
CA GLY A 193 -1.68 -4.02 0.31
C GLY A 193 -1.14 -2.98 -0.67
N SER A 194 -0.71 -3.42 -1.85
CA SER A 194 -0.20 -2.52 -2.91
C SER A 194 -1.26 -2.04 -3.90
N PHE A 195 -2.51 -2.44 -3.74
CA PHE A 195 -3.60 -2.05 -4.64
C PHE A 195 -4.35 -0.84 -4.07
N LYS A 196 -4.33 0.28 -4.78
CA LYS A 196 -5.17 1.45 -4.53
C LYS A 196 -6.08 1.63 -5.73
N ILE A 197 -7.34 1.22 -5.60
CA ILE A 197 -8.28 1.16 -6.70
C ILE A 197 -9.36 2.22 -6.53
N PRO A 198 -9.48 3.16 -7.48
CA PRO A 198 -10.56 4.14 -7.45
C PRO A 198 -11.89 3.47 -7.78
N HIS A 199 -12.91 3.78 -7.00
CA HIS A 199 -14.30 3.41 -7.24
C HIS A 199 -15.12 4.69 -7.37
N THR A 200 -15.93 4.78 -8.40
CA THR A 200 -16.79 5.93 -8.64
C THR A 200 -18.23 5.45 -8.79
N LEU A 201 -19.15 6.02 -8.01
CA LEU A 201 -20.59 5.78 -8.07
C LEU A 201 -21.28 7.03 -8.61
N GLU A 202 -22.04 6.87 -9.68
CA GLU A 202 -22.75 7.96 -10.36
C GLU A 202 -24.22 7.58 -10.58
N LYS A 203 -25.14 8.56 -10.47
CA LYS A 203 -26.53 8.42 -10.92
C LYS A 203 -26.66 9.19 -12.23
N LEU A 204 -26.98 8.52 -13.31
CA LEU A 204 -27.19 9.17 -14.60
C LEU A 204 -28.62 9.66 -14.75
N LYS A 205 -28.91 10.37 -15.87
CA LYS A 205 -30.24 10.94 -16.19
C LYS A 205 -31.33 9.89 -16.36
N ASP A 206 -30.96 8.64 -16.65
CA ASP A 206 -31.88 7.49 -16.72
C ASP A 206 -32.35 6.99 -15.34
N GLY A 207 -31.84 7.58 -14.25
CA GLY A 207 -32.18 7.21 -12.89
C GLY A 207 -31.41 5.98 -12.39
N ILE A 208 -30.53 5.40 -13.20
CA ILE A 208 -29.76 4.18 -12.85
C ILE A 208 -28.46 4.56 -12.17
N PHE A 209 -28.08 3.77 -11.16
CA PHE A 209 -26.80 3.92 -10.47
C PHE A 209 -25.72 3.09 -11.16
N TYR A 210 -24.64 3.74 -11.51
CA TYR A 210 -23.51 3.12 -12.20
C TYR A 210 -22.27 3.13 -11.33
N LEU A 211 -21.59 1.98 -11.24
CA LEU A 211 -20.31 1.84 -10.60
C LEU A 211 -19.19 1.72 -11.66
N THR A 212 -18.10 2.44 -11.40
CA THR A 212 -16.88 2.38 -12.22
C THR A 212 -15.71 2.03 -11.33
N PHE A 213 -14.90 1.03 -11.71
CA PHE A 213 -13.65 0.69 -11.04
C PHE A 213 -12.68 0.04 -12.03
N THR A 214 -11.41 0.35 -11.95
CA THR A 214 -10.35 -0.16 -12.84
C THR A 214 -10.74 -0.03 -14.32
N ARG A 215 -10.89 -1.14 -15.04
CA ARG A 215 -11.32 -1.21 -16.45
C ARG A 215 -12.82 -1.39 -16.62
N VAL A 216 -13.54 -1.59 -15.54
CA VAL A 216 -14.99 -1.77 -15.51
C VAL A 216 -15.63 -0.39 -15.48
N ARG A 217 -16.17 0.05 -16.61
CA ARG A 217 -16.75 1.39 -16.75
C ARG A 217 -18.27 1.33 -16.81
N ARG A 218 -18.95 2.11 -15.95
CA ARG A 218 -20.39 2.34 -15.95
C ARG A 218 -21.23 1.06 -16.01
N ILE A 219 -21.07 0.21 -15.03
CA ILE A 219 -21.91 -0.98 -14.85
C ILE A 219 -23.01 -0.66 -13.83
N PRO A 220 -24.28 -1.04 -14.08
CA PRO A 220 -25.35 -0.87 -13.11
C PRO A 220 -25.00 -1.52 -11.77
N THR A 221 -25.06 -0.74 -10.69
CA THR A 221 -24.63 -1.17 -9.37
C THR A 221 -25.44 -2.36 -8.85
N ILE A 222 -26.75 -2.39 -9.14
CA ILE A 222 -27.65 -3.50 -8.77
C ILE A 222 -27.19 -4.82 -9.39
N LEU A 223 -26.73 -4.82 -10.64
CA LEU A 223 -26.21 -6.03 -11.28
C LEU A 223 -24.94 -6.55 -10.60
N ILE A 224 -24.08 -5.64 -10.14
CA ILE A 224 -22.89 -6.03 -9.40
C ILE A 224 -23.29 -6.63 -8.03
N ILE A 225 -24.27 -6.04 -7.35
CA ILE A 225 -24.80 -6.57 -6.09
C ILE A 225 -25.38 -7.98 -6.28
N LYS A 226 -26.18 -8.21 -7.34
CA LYS A 226 -26.73 -9.53 -7.68
C LYS A 226 -25.59 -10.52 -8.07
N ALA A 227 -24.58 -10.07 -8.82
CA ALA A 227 -23.41 -10.88 -9.18
C ALA A 227 -22.52 -11.28 -7.98
N LEU A 228 -22.62 -10.58 -6.85
CA LEU A 228 -21.94 -10.91 -5.59
C LEU A 228 -22.74 -11.86 -4.70
N GLY A 229 -23.93 -12.31 -5.15
CA GLY A 229 -24.76 -13.29 -4.47
C GLY A 229 -25.93 -12.73 -3.65
N LEU A 230 -26.11 -11.40 -3.59
CA LEU A 230 -27.31 -10.80 -2.95
C LEU A 230 -28.41 -10.68 -4.01
N LEU A 231 -29.24 -11.73 -4.14
CA LEU A 231 -30.20 -11.89 -5.24
C LEU A 231 -31.60 -11.35 -4.92
N ARG A 232 -31.99 -11.35 -3.64
CA ARG A 232 -33.35 -10.97 -3.23
C ARG A 232 -33.51 -9.47 -3.23
N ASP A 233 -34.43 -8.99 -4.05
CA ASP A 233 -34.73 -7.57 -4.20
C ASP A 233 -35.20 -6.92 -2.88
N GLU A 234 -35.94 -7.69 -2.06
CA GLU A 234 -36.37 -7.25 -0.73
C GLU A 234 -35.19 -7.04 0.24
N GLU A 235 -34.17 -7.88 0.19
CA GLU A 235 -32.97 -7.76 1.01
C GLU A 235 -32.16 -6.52 0.59
N ILE A 236 -31.99 -6.33 -0.71
CA ILE A 236 -31.30 -5.15 -1.26
C ILE A 236 -32.03 -3.87 -0.81
N THR A 237 -33.35 -3.83 -0.97
CA THR A 237 -34.16 -2.69 -0.54
C THR A 237 -34.01 -2.44 0.95
N ARG A 238 -34.06 -3.47 1.77
CA ARG A 238 -33.93 -3.37 3.24
C ARG A 238 -32.55 -2.82 3.65
N PHE A 239 -31.48 -3.21 2.98
CA PHE A 239 -30.12 -2.73 3.29
C PHE A 239 -29.88 -1.29 2.83
N VAL A 240 -30.51 -0.86 1.74
CA VAL A 240 -30.38 0.50 1.24
C VAL A 240 -31.36 1.44 1.97
N SER A 241 -32.60 0.99 2.21
CA SER A 241 -33.65 1.78 2.83
C SER A 241 -34.41 0.95 3.87
N GLU A 242 -34.23 1.28 5.14
CA GLU A 242 -34.93 0.59 6.26
C GLU A 242 -36.46 0.76 6.18
N ASP A 243 -36.92 1.92 5.72
CA ASP A 243 -38.36 2.32 5.70
C ASP A 243 -38.93 2.42 4.27
N ARG A 244 -38.34 1.79 3.27
CA ARG A 244 -38.73 1.89 1.84
C ARG A 244 -38.83 3.32 1.33
N GLN A 245 -38.02 4.23 1.86
CA GLN A 245 -38.05 5.66 1.54
C GLN A 245 -37.45 6.01 0.18
N PHE A 246 -36.69 5.11 -0.46
CA PHE A 246 -35.95 5.38 -1.67
C PHE A 246 -36.55 4.70 -2.91
N ASP A 247 -37.48 5.36 -3.57
CA ASP A 247 -38.13 4.88 -4.81
C ASP A 247 -37.14 4.66 -5.95
N GLU A 248 -36.03 5.41 -5.97
CA GLU A 248 -34.97 5.25 -6.97
C GLU A 248 -34.33 3.84 -6.98
N VAL A 249 -34.25 3.19 -5.81
CA VAL A 249 -33.74 1.83 -5.72
C VAL A 249 -34.71 0.86 -6.38
N ILE A 250 -36.01 1.05 -6.17
CA ILE A 250 -37.09 0.22 -6.74
C ILE A 250 -37.05 0.32 -8.27
N ILE A 251 -36.88 1.53 -8.84
CA ILE A 251 -36.74 1.72 -10.28
C ILE A 251 -35.59 0.91 -10.84
N ASN A 252 -34.41 0.96 -10.15
CA ASN A 252 -33.23 0.18 -10.55
C ASN A 252 -33.44 -1.34 -10.43
N LEU A 253 -34.22 -1.82 -9.44
CA LEU A 253 -34.53 -3.24 -9.29
C LEU A 253 -35.50 -3.72 -10.36
N ILE A 254 -36.50 -2.92 -10.74
CA ILE A 254 -37.48 -3.24 -11.80
C ILE A 254 -36.78 -3.35 -13.15
N GLU A 255 -35.87 -2.43 -13.49
CA GLU A 255 -35.11 -2.46 -14.74
C GLU A 255 -34.34 -3.78 -14.93
N PHE A 256 -33.83 -4.35 -13.83
CA PHE A 256 -33.05 -5.61 -13.84
C PHE A 256 -33.80 -6.78 -13.19
N ALA A 257 -35.13 -6.76 -13.15
CA ALA A 257 -35.96 -7.81 -12.56
C ALA A 257 -35.87 -9.14 -13.34
N SER A 258 -35.53 -9.09 -14.62
CA SER A 258 -35.34 -10.28 -15.47
C SER A 258 -34.15 -11.16 -15.04
N ILE A 259 -33.18 -10.58 -14.32
CA ILE A 259 -31.95 -11.27 -13.88
C ILE A 259 -32.16 -11.80 -12.46
N LYS A 260 -32.31 -13.12 -12.36
CA LYS A 260 -32.65 -13.82 -11.11
C LYS A 260 -31.50 -14.64 -10.52
N THR A 261 -30.46 -14.95 -11.32
CA THR A 261 -29.35 -15.78 -10.89
C THR A 261 -28.02 -15.03 -10.89
N GLU A 262 -27.06 -15.47 -10.05
CA GLU A 262 -25.71 -14.92 -10.01
C GLU A 262 -25.03 -15.02 -11.36
N ASP A 263 -25.15 -16.18 -12.02
CA ASP A 263 -24.48 -16.45 -13.31
C ASP A 263 -25.03 -15.59 -14.47
N GLU A 264 -26.35 -15.28 -14.45
CA GLU A 264 -26.96 -14.34 -15.42
C GLU A 264 -26.43 -12.92 -15.20
N ALA A 265 -26.32 -12.48 -13.94
CA ALA A 265 -25.78 -11.18 -13.62
C ALA A 265 -24.30 -11.05 -14.03
N LEU A 266 -23.49 -12.06 -13.74
CA LEU A 266 -22.10 -12.15 -14.14
C LEU A 266 -21.93 -12.13 -15.66
N ASP A 267 -22.74 -12.91 -16.38
CA ASP A 267 -22.70 -12.98 -17.85
C ASP A 267 -23.08 -11.64 -18.48
N TYR A 268 -24.11 -10.97 -17.96
CA TYR A 268 -24.51 -9.65 -18.43
C TYR A 268 -23.39 -8.61 -18.21
N VAL A 269 -22.81 -8.57 -17.00
CA VAL A 269 -21.72 -7.65 -16.68
C VAL A 269 -20.51 -7.94 -17.57
N ALA A 270 -20.13 -9.21 -17.73
CA ALA A 270 -19.00 -9.62 -18.55
C ALA A 270 -19.16 -9.23 -20.03
N LYS A 271 -20.36 -9.39 -20.59
CA LYS A 271 -20.68 -8.94 -21.96
C LYS A 271 -20.53 -7.44 -22.10
N LYS A 272 -21.02 -6.66 -21.12
CA LYS A 272 -20.94 -5.19 -21.12
C LYS A 272 -19.49 -4.68 -21.06
N ILE A 273 -18.59 -5.44 -20.43
CA ILE A 273 -17.14 -5.15 -20.37
C ILE A 273 -16.42 -5.55 -21.66
N GLY A 274 -17.05 -6.37 -22.52
CA GLY A 274 -16.46 -6.83 -23.78
C GLY A 274 -15.68 -8.13 -23.68
N ILE A 275 -15.98 -8.99 -22.72
CA ILE A 275 -15.39 -10.33 -22.64
C ILE A 275 -16.14 -11.26 -23.62
N THR A 276 -15.47 -11.73 -24.69
CA THR A 276 -16.08 -12.47 -25.80
C THR A 276 -15.98 -14.00 -25.71
N GLN A 277 -15.41 -14.53 -24.64
CA GLN A 277 -15.18 -15.98 -24.42
C GLN A 277 -16.49 -16.76 -24.19
N SER A 278 -16.43 -18.10 -24.06
CA SER A 278 -17.58 -18.94 -23.72
C SER A 278 -18.22 -18.49 -22.39
N LYS A 279 -19.51 -18.79 -22.18
CA LYS A 279 -20.27 -18.32 -21.01
C LYS A 279 -19.58 -18.73 -19.71
N GLU A 280 -19.11 -19.96 -19.58
CA GLU A 280 -18.47 -20.47 -18.37
C GLU A 280 -17.16 -19.75 -18.04
N VAL A 281 -16.26 -19.65 -19.03
CA VAL A 281 -14.99 -18.95 -18.88
C VAL A 281 -15.19 -17.46 -18.61
N ARG A 282 -16.20 -16.86 -19.22
CA ARG A 282 -16.54 -15.45 -19.07
C ARG A 282 -17.05 -15.14 -17.67
N THR A 283 -17.93 -15.98 -17.11
CA THR A 283 -18.45 -15.82 -15.76
C THR A 283 -17.35 -16.03 -14.71
N GLU A 284 -16.47 -17.01 -14.90
CA GLU A 284 -15.36 -17.27 -13.99
C GLU A 284 -14.35 -16.11 -13.99
N ARG A 285 -13.99 -15.62 -15.17
CA ARG A 285 -13.12 -14.45 -15.29
C ARG A 285 -13.74 -13.19 -14.68
N MET A 286 -15.06 -13.03 -14.78
CA MET A 286 -15.74 -11.91 -14.12
C MET A 286 -15.72 -12.04 -12.60
N ARG A 287 -15.86 -13.26 -12.06
CA ARG A 287 -15.71 -13.52 -10.62
C ARG A 287 -14.31 -13.13 -10.13
N GLU A 288 -13.27 -13.54 -10.84
CA GLU A 288 -11.88 -13.14 -10.50
C GLU A 288 -11.70 -11.62 -10.50
N ILE A 289 -12.29 -10.92 -11.47
CA ILE A 289 -12.23 -9.45 -11.55
C ILE A 289 -12.93 -8.82 -10.35
N LEU A 290 -14.13 -9.30 -9.97
CA LEU A 290 -14.87 -8.81 -8.81
C LEU A 290 -14.15 -9.12 -7.48
N ASP A 291 -13.58 -10.31 -7.35
CA ASP A 291 -12.86 -10.69 -6.14
C ASP A 291 -11.62 -9.82 -5.95
N LYS A 292 -10.84 -9.60 -7.00
CA LYS A 292 -9.54 -8.92 -6.93
C LYS A 292 -9.63 -7.40 -6.95
N TYR A 293 -10.54 -6.83 -7.73
CA TYR A 293 -10.55 -5.39 -8.01
C TYR A 293 -11.73 -4.62 -7.41
N LEU A 294 -12.84 -5.28 -7.09
CA LEU A 294 -13.96 -4.64 -6.42
C LEU A 294 -13.74 -4.66 -4.91
N LEU A 295 -13.66 -3.47 -4.30
CA LEU A 295 -13.52 -3.30 -2.84
C LEU A 295 -12.51 -4.28 -2.20
N PRO A 296 -11.25 -4.34 -2.66
CA PRO A 296 -10.29 -5.32 -2.16
C PRO A 296 -10.00 -5.20 -0.66
N HIS A 297 -10.24 -4.05 -0.03
CA HIS A 297 -10.08 -3.87 1.41
C HIS A 297 -11.04 -4.71 2.27
N LEU A 298 -12.14 -5.20 1.70
CA LEU A 298 -13.08 -6.09 2.38
C LEU A 298 -12.73 -7.58 2.24
N GLY A 299 -11.66 -7.87 1.48
CA GLY A 299 -11.18 -9.21 1.20
C GLY A 299 -11.19 -9.56 -0.29
N ILE A 300 -10.46 -10.61 -0.65
CA ILE A 300 -10.30 -11.08 -2.03
C ILE A 300 -10.78 -12.52 -2.23
N LYS A 301 -11.28 -13.15 -1.16
CA LYS A 301 -11.77 -14.53 -1.18
C LYS A 301 -13.24 -14.59 -1.61
N LYS A 302 -13.67 -15.79 -2.04
CA LYS A 302 -15.06 -16.04 -2.42
C LYS A 302 -16.05 -15.75 -1.28
N GLU A 303 -15.67 -16.02 -0.04
CA GLU A 303 -16.47 -15.81 1.17
C GLU A 303 -16.74 -14.32 1.44
N ASP A 304 -15.86 -13.44 0.97
CA ASP A 304 -15.94 -12.00 1.21
C ASP A 304 -16.92 -11.29 0.26
N ARG A 305 -17.42 -11.96 -0.78
CA ARG A 305 -18.31 -11.36 -1.80
C ARG A 305 -19.56 -10.76 -1.20
N ILE A 306 -20.18 -11.45 -0.26
CA ILE A 306 -21.41 -10.98 0.37
C ILE A 306 -21.17 -9.69 1.18
N PHE A 307 -20.01 -9.55 1.84
CA PHE A 307 -19.65 -8.32 2.55
C PHE A 307 -19.44 -7.14 1.59
N LYS A 308 -18.92 -7.41 0.38
CA LYS A 308 -18.83 -6.39 -0.68
C LYS A 308 -20.20 -5.94 -1.15
N ALA A 309 -21.16 -6.87 -1.31
CA ALA A 309 -22.54 -6.53 -1.66
C ALA A 309 -23.20 -5.63 -0.61
N TYR A 310 -23.08 -5.97 0.67
CA TYR A 310 -23.60 -5.13 1.76
C TYR A 310 -22.93 -3.76 1.82
N ASN A 311 -21.64 -3.69 1.53
CA ASN A 311 -20.94 -2.41 1.50
C ASN A 311 -21.41 -1.53 0.34
N LEU A 312 -21.65 -2.11 -0.85
CA LEU A 312 -22.27 -1.39 -1.97
C LEU A 312 -23.66 -0.86 -1.62
N CYS A 313 -24.48 -1.63 -0.91
CA CYS A 313 -25.78 -1.15 -0.42
C CYS A 313 -25.61 0.05 0.54
N LYS A 314 -24.62 0.02 1.45
CA LYS A 314 -24.31 1.16 2.33
C LYS A 314 -23.82 2.38 1.55
N MET A 315 -23.01 2.17 0.50
CA MET A 315 -22.56 3.26 -0.38
C MET A 315 -23.75 3.89 -1.11
N LEU A 316 -24.69 3.09 -1.64
CA LEU A 316 -25.93 3.56 -2.26
C LEU A 316 -26.80 4.34 -1.25
N LYS A 317 -26.98 3.81 -0.03
CA LYS A 317 -27.72 4.50 1.05
C LYS A 317 -27.13 5.88 1.35
N LYS A 318 -25.79 5.96 1.53
CA LYS A 318 -25.12 7.25 1.77
C LYS A 318 -25.30 8.20 0.58
N PHE A 319 -25.10 7.70 -0.64
CA PHE A 319 -25.25 8.49 -1.86
C PHE A 319 -26.67 9.08 -1.97
N LEU A 320 -27.70 8.27 -1.73
CA LEU A 320 -29.10 8.70 -1.77
C LEU A 320 -29.41 9.75 -0.72
N LYS A 321 -28.95 9.57 0.52
CA LYS A 321 -29.15 10.56 1.58
C LYS A 321 -28.52 11.91 1.25
N VAL A 322 -27.32 11.92 0.65
CA VAL A 322 -26.68 13.17 0.21
C VAL A 322 -27.39 13.78 -0.99
N SER A 323 -27.80 12.96 -1.97
CA SER A 323 -28.51 13.45 -3.15
C SER A 323 -29.90 14.04 -2.83
N ARG A 324 -30.51 13.63 -1.73
CA ARG A 324 -31.76 14.17 -1.19
C ARG A 324 -31.57 15.29 -0.16
N GLU A 325 -30.32 15.73 0.03
CA GLU A 325 -29.97 16.79 0.99
C GLU A 325 -30.28 16.42 2.47
N GLU A 326 -30.50 15.12 2.77
CA GLU A 326 -30.65 14.64 4.16
C GLU A 326 -29.29 14.63 4.90
N LEU A 327 -28.19 14.54 4.16
CA LEU A 327 -26.84 14.67 4.66
C LEU A 327 -26.08 15.72 3.85
N PRO A 328 -25.17 16.48 4.49
CA PRO A 328 -24.32 17.42 3.77
C PRO A 328 -23.38 16.69 2.81
N VAL A 329 -22.96 17.39 1.77
CA VAL A 329 -21.93 16.95 0.84
C VAL A 329 -20.61 16.81 1.61
N ASP A 330 -19.87 15.75 1.34
CA ASP A 330 -18.57 15.53 1.98
C ASP A 330 -17.52 16.52 1.44
N ASP A 331 -16.83 17.19 2.34
CA ASP A 331 -15.68 18.01 2.01
C ASP A 331 -14.42 17.16 1.97
N LYS A 332 -13.85 16.94 0.76
CA LYS A 332 -12.60 16.20 0.57
C LYS A 332 -11.37 16.92 1.14
N ASP A 333 -11.47 18.25 1.34
CA ASP A 333 -10.36 19.06 1.83
C ASP A 333 -10.33 19.14 3.36
N HIS A 334 -11.39 18.70 4.03
CA HIS A 334 -11.44 18.61 5.48
C HIS A 334 -10.44 17.55 6.00
N TYR A 335 -9.65 17.90 7.02
CA TYR A 335 -8.59 17.04 7.57
C TYR A 335 -9.07 15.65 8.04
N MET A 336 -10.31 15.50 8.52
CA MET A 336 -10.84 14.19 8.89
C MET A 336 -11.05 13.25 7.69
N ASN A 337 -10.96 13.76 6.45
CA ASN A 337 -11.02 13.00 5.21
C ASN A 337 -9.64 12.75 4.59
N LYS A 338 -8.58 13.17 5.28
CA LYS A 338 -7.20 13.03 4.83
C LYS A 338 -6.39 12.12 5.75
N LYS A 339 -5.36 11.51 5.20
CA LYS A 339 -4.36 10.72 5.92
C LYS A 339 -2.99 11.30 5.64
N LEU A 340 -2.17 11.44 6.68
CA LEU A 340 -0.75 11.73 6.54
C LEU A 340 0.01 10.43 6.31
N LYS A 341 0.80 10.38 5.24
CA LYS A 341 1.75 9.30 4.98
C LYS A 341 3.13 9.74 5.45
N LEU A 342 3.59 9.14 6.51
CA LEU A 342 4.91 9.36 7.11
C LEU A 342 5.97 8.48 6.43
N ALA A 343 7.22 8.65 6.84
CA ALA A 343 8.37 7.94 6.26
C ALA A 343 8.19 6.40 6.23
N GLY A 344 7.64 5.80 7.29
CA GLY A 344 7.38 4.36 7.35
C GLY A 344 6.33 3.90 6.35
N ASP A 345 5.22 4.64 6.17
CA ASP A 345 4.19 4.33 5.18
C ASP A 345 4.76 4.39 3.74
N LEU A 346 5.58 5.42 3.46
CA LEU A 346 6.21 5.60 2.16
C LEU A 346 7.20 4.49 1.84
N LEU A 347 7.98 4.05 2.83
CA LEU A 347 8.90 2.92 2.69
C LEU A 347 8.14 1.60 2.53
N SER A 348 7.01 1.42 3.22
CA SER A 348 6.15 0.25 3.07
C SER A 348 5.63 0.13 1.64
N ASP A 349 5.12 1.23 1.05
CA ASP A 349 4.66 1.27 -0.34
C ASP A 349 5.80 0.91 -1.31
N LEU A 350 6.99 1.47 -1.09
CA LEU A 350 8.17 1.21 -1.92
C LEU A 350 8.63 -0.24 -1.81
N LEU A 351 8.68 -0.79 -0.60
CA LEU A 351 9.11 -2.17 -0.37
C LEU A 351 8.12 -3.18 -0.95
N ARG A 352 6.81 -2.98 -0.78
CA ARG A 352 5.77 -3.84 -1.38
C ARG A 352 5.95 -3.99 -2.88
N LEU A 353 6.19 -2.86 -3.58
CA LEU A 353 6.44 -2.90 -5.02
C LEU A 353 7.71 -3.70 -5.34
N ASN A 354 8.80 -3.43 -4.62
CA ASN A 354 10.09 -4.04 -4.89
C ASN A 354 10.15 -5.52 -4.54
N ILE A 355 9.46 -5.97 -3.50
CA ILE A 355 9.30 -7.41 -3.18
C ILE A 355 8.55 -8.13 -4.32
N LYS A 356 7.50 -7.56 -4.88
CA LYS A 356 6.81 -8.14 -6.04
C LYS A 356 7.71 -8.26 -7.26
N VAL A 357 8.57 -7.26 -7.50
CA VAL A 357 9.55 -7.32 -8.59
C VAL A 357 10.60 -8.42 -8.32
N LEU A 358 11.06 -8.55 -7.07
CA LEU A 358 11.99 -9.61 -6.67
C LEU A 358 11.38 -11.00 -6.87
N ILE A 359 10.14 -11.21 -6.47
CA ILE A 359 9.40 -12.45 -6.69
C ILE A 359 9.22 -12.73 -8.18
N GLY A 360 8.87 -11.73 -8.97
CA GLY A 360 8.75 -11.86 -10.42
C GLY A 360 10.07 -12.25 -11.10
N ASP A 361 11.19 -11.68 -10.66
CA ASP A 361 12.53 -12.03 -11.15
C ASP A 361 12.91 -13.47 -10.75
N LEU A 362 12.62 -13.87 -9.51
CA LEU A 362 12.84 -15.22 -9.02
C LEU A 362 12.04 -16.23 -9.84
N LEU A 363 10.75 -16.00 -10.05
CA LEU A 363 9.88 -16.88 -10.85
C LEU A 363 10.34 -16.96 -12.30
N TYR A 364 10.70 -15.84 -12.92
CA TYR A 364 11.20 -15.81 -14.29
C TYR A 364 12.49 -16.66 -14.44
N ASN A 365 13.45 -16.47 -13.53
CA ASN A 365 14.70 -17.22 -13.56
C ASN A 365 14.48 -18.71 -13.27
N PHE A 366 13.61 -19.06 -12.32
CA PHE A 366 13.22 -20.43 -12.02
C PHE A 366 12.64 -21.12 -13.26
N GLN A 367 11.60 -20.54 -13.85
CA GLN A 367 10.92 -21.11 -15.04
C GLN A 367 11.86 -21.24 -16.24
N ARG A 368 12.78 -20.28 -16.43
CA ARG A 368 13.80 -20.34 -17.49
C ARG A 368 14.75 -21.52 -17.32
N MET A 369 15.13 -21.83 -16.06
CA MET A 369 15.99 -22.99 -15.76
C MET A 369 15.25 -24.32 -15.95
N VAL A 370 14.00 -24.39 -15.47
CA VAL A 370 13.16 -25.59 -15.63
C VAL A 370 12.91 -25.89 -17.12
N LYS A 371 12.62 -24.88 -17.95
CA LYS A 371 12.48 -25.05 -19.41
C LYS A 371 13.75 -25.61 -20.07
N ARG A 372 14.92 -25.40 -19.47
CA ARG A 372 16.21 -25.96 -19.94
C ARG A 372 16.53 -27.34 -19.34
N GLY A 373 15.57 -27.97 -18.66
CA GLY A 373 15.73 -29.29 -18.03
C GLY A 373 16.58 -29.28 -16.77
N LYS A 374 16.82 -28.11 -16.15
CA LYS A 374 17.63 -28.01 -14.92
C LYS A 374 16.74 -27.59 -13.75
N PHE A 375 16.85 -28.29 -12.62
CA PHE A 375 16.23 -27.87 -11.36
C PHE A 375 17.21 -27.01 -10.59
N PRO A 376 16.99 -25.70 -10.45
CA PRO A 376 17.92 -24.80 -9.80
C PRO A 376 17.77 -24.82 -8.28
N THR A 377 18.87 -24.58 -7.55
CA THR A 377 18.84 -24.22 -6.13
C THR A 377 18.22 -22.84 -5.97
N ILE A 378 17.17 -22.72 -5.17
CA ILE A 378 16.39 -21.48 -5.00
C ILE A 378 17.27 -20.33 -4.50
N LYS A 379 18.20 -20.63 -3.58
CA LYS A 379 19.15 -19.65 -3.02
C LYS A 379 19.90 -18.86 -4.11
N ASN A 380 20.33 -19.54 -5.17
CA ASN A 380 21.12 -18.91 -6.23
C ASN A 380 20.27 -18.06 -7.21
N LEU A 381 18.96 -18.13 -7.11
CA LEU A 381 18.05 -17.36 -7.96
C LEU A 381 17.73 -15.98 -7.35
N ILE A 382 17.91 -15.81 -6.05
CA ILE A 382 17.63 -14.56 -5.35
C ILE A 382 18.78 -13.58 -5.58
N ARG A 383 18.48 -12.41 -6.13
CA ARG A 383 19.46 -11.36 -6.41
C ARG A 383 19.43 -10.29 -5.31
N ASP A 384 20.41 -10.31 -4.44
CA ASP A 384 20.60 -9.38 -3.32
C ASP A 384 20.70 -7.90 -3.74
N LYS A 385 21.33 -7.64 -4.89
CA LYS A 385 21.53 -6.27 -5.40
C LYS A 385 20.28 -5.63 -5.98
N LEU A 386 19.30 -6.43 -6.44
CA LEU A 386 18.11 -5.93 -7.11
C LEU A 386 17.28 -5.02 -6.19
N LEU A 387 16.97 -5.50 -4.98
CA LEU A 387 16.20 -4.75 -3.99
C LEU A 387 16.94 -3.49 -3.55
N THR A 388 18.23 -3.64 -3.20
CA THR A 388 19.10 -2.54 -2.78
C THR A 388 19.15 -1.41 -3.80
N GLN A 389 19.45 -1.73 -5.07
CA GLN A 389 19.59 -0.73 -6.13
C GLN A 389 18.28 0.02 -6.38
N ARG A 390 17.15 -0.66 -6.37
CA ARG A 390 15.84 -0.04 -6.60
C ARG A 390 15.45 0.92 -5.48
N ILE A 391 15.65 0.50 -4.21
CA ILE A 391 15.37 1.35 -3.05
C ILE A 391 16.30 2.57 -3.04
N TYR A 392 17.61 2.37 -3.25
CA TYR A 392 18.59 3.46 -3.27
C TYR A 392 18.30 4.44 -4.40
N SER A 393 17.96 3.95 -5.60
CA SER A 393 17.60 4.80 -6.72
C SER A 393 16.39 5.67 -6.41
N SER A 394 15.33 5.10 -5.84
CA SER A 394 14.12 5.84 -5.45
C SER A 394 14.44 6.91 -4.40
N MET A 395 15.22 6.58 -3.40
CA MET A 395 15.59 7.51 -2.33
C MET A 395 16.59 8.58 -2.84
N ALA A 396 17.49 8.24 -3.73
CA ALA A 396 18.44 9.21 -4.31
C ALA A 396 17.75 10.22 -5.24
N THR A 397 16.84 9.74 -6.12
CA THR A 397 16.17 10.57 -7.12
C THR A 397 14.92 11.28 -6.61
N GLY A 398 14.31 10.76 -5.53
CA GLY A 398 13.02 11.21 -5.00
C GLY A 398 11.82 10.76 -5.83
N THR A 399 12.01 9.85 -6.80
CA THR A 399 10.93 9.30 -7.61
C THR A 399 10.38 8.04 -6.93
N TRP A 400 9.10 8.08 -6.63
CA TRP A 400 8.43 7.04 -5.83
C TRP A 400 7.49 6.17 -6.66
N VAL A 401 6.83 5.24 -5.98
CA VAL A 401 5.76 4.42 -6.56
C VAL A 401 4.73 5.31 -7.25
N SER A 402 4.16 4.89 -8.37
CA SER A 402 3.22 5.68 -9.19
C SER A 402 3.78 6.94 -9.88
N GLY A 403 5.10 7.09 -9.96
CA GLY A 403 5.73 8.21 -10.66
C GLY A 403 5.69 9.54 -9.90
N ARG A 404 5.29 9.54 -8.63
CA ARG A 404 5.38 10.73 -7.75
C ARG A 404 6.83 11.14 -7.59
N LYS A 405 7.12 12.43 -7.74
CA LYS A 405 8.46 13.02 -7.62
C LYS A 405 8.56 13.92 -6.39
N GLY A 406 9.79 14.14 -5.91
CA GLY A 406 10.05 15.07 -4.82
C GLY A 406 9.73 14.52 -3.41
N ILE A 407 9.54 13.20 -3.28
CA ILE A 407 9.26 12.56 -1.98
C ILE A 407 10.52 12.52 -1.10
N SER A 408 11.65 12.16 -1.67
CA SER A 408 12.94 12.26 -1.02
C SER A 408 13.65 13.54 -1.47
N GLN A 409 13.98 14.38 -0.50
CA GLN A 409 14.65 15.66 -0.74
C GLN A 409 15.98 15.71 0.03
N ARG A 410 16.96 16.45 -0.48
CA ARG A 410 18.18 16.72 0.25
C ARG A 410 17.87 17.70 1.37
N ILE A 411 18.32 17.40 2.59
CA ILE A 411 18.17 18.32 3.73
C ILE A 411 18.94 19.59 3.47
N GLN A 412 18.27 20.71 3.70
CA GLN A 412 18.89 22.05 3.70
C GLN A 412 19.33 22.36 5.12
N ARG A 413 20.63 22.65 5.29
CA ARG A 413 21.24 22.99 6.59
C ARG A 413 21.76 24.42 6.58
N LEU A 414 20.94 25.37 6.11
CA LEU A 414 21.31 26.79 6.14
C LEU A 414 21.37 27.28 7.60
N ASN A 415 20.37 26.87 8.39
CA ASN A 415 20.33 27.08 9.83
C ASN A 415 19.50 25.93 10.49
N TYR A 416 19.50 25.89 11.82
CA TYR A 416 18.82 24.84 12.58
C TYR A 416 17.29 24.86 12.38
N LEU A 417 16.68 26.05 12.33
CA LEU A 417 15.23 26.19 12.13
C LEU A 417 14.80 25.72 10.74
N GLU A 418 15.57 26.01 9.71
CA GLU A 418 15.29 25.54 8.36
C GLU A 418 15.38 24.02 8.27
N MET A 419 16.38 23.44 8.90
CA MET A 419 16.51 21.98 8.98
C MET A 419 15.29 21.35 9.66
N LEU A 420 14.86 21.85 10.83
CA LEU A 420 13.66 21.36 11.51
C LEU A 420 12.40 21.55 10.68
N SER A 421 12.23 22.72 10.06
CA SER A 421 11.10 23.00 9.16
C SER A 421 11.07 22.04 7.97
N HIS A 422 12.23 21.66 7.46
CA HIS A 422 12.32 20.69 6.36
C HIS A 422 11.98 19.26 6.82
N LEU A 423 12.42 18.86 8.01
CA LEU A 423 12.08 17.56 8.60
C LEU A 423 10.58 17.41 8.88
N GLN A 424 9.90 18.48 9.25
CA GLN A 424 8.46 18.50 9.55
C GLN A 424 7.57 18.92 8.38
N ARG A 425 8.14 19.06 7.18
CA ARG A 425 7.40 19.54 6.01
C ARG A 425 6.33 18.55 5.57
N VAL A 426 5.11 19.07 5.40
CA VAL A 426 3.98 18.32 4.83
C VAL A 426 3.67 18.89 3.44
N VAL A 427 3.51 18.02 2.47
CA VAL A 427 3.16 18.40 1.09
C VAL A 427 1.84 17.75 0.71
N SER A 428 0.92 18.59 0.22
CA SER A 428 -0.31 18.11 -0.43
C SER A 428 -0.01 17.93 -1.93
N PRO A 429 -0.15 16.71 -2.49
CA PRO A 429 0.06 16.52 -3.92
C PRO A 429 -1.01 17.29 -4.71
N LEU A 430 -0.58 18.13 -5.64
CA LEU A 430 -1.48 18.75 -6.61
C LEU A 430 -2.22 17.66 -7.37
N SER A 431 -3.53 17.62 -7.24
CA SER A 431 -4.41 16.62 -7.80
C SER A 431 -4.65 16.84 -9.30
N ALA A 432 -3.61 16.72 -10.13
CA ALA A 432 -3.78 16.68 -11.58
C ALA A 432 -4.40 15.36 -12.08
N SER A 433 -4.68 14.40 -11.21
CA SER A 433 -5.16 13.05 -11.56
C SER A 433 -6.16 12.45 -10.55
N GLN A 434 -6.88 13.29 -9.84
CA GLN A 434 -7.94 12.83 -8.92
C GLN A 434 -9.32 12.93 -9.54
#